data_9e3197993b62f1a6d8efd8bbf2c3f810
#
_entry.id   9e3197993b62f1a6d8efd8bbf2c3f810
#
_cell.length_a   1.000
_cell.length_b   1.000
_cell.length_c   1.000
_cell.angle_alpha   90.00
_cell.angle_beta   90.00
_cell.angle_gamma   90.00
#
_symmetry.space_group_name_H-M   'P 1'
#
loop_
_entity.id
_entity.type
_entity.pdbx_description
1 polymer ?
#
loop_
_entity_poly.entity_id
_entity_poly.type
_entity_poly.pdbx_seq_one_letter_code
_entity_poly.pdbx_strand_id
1 'polypeptide(L)'
;MKYSKYLTTIYFQVIQVNDSSVIVSALYSLLVDSENQELDKIMDCYPTIKYVDDGVEKTEIQNKYFLMYNEAKVQRSKEDIVEERRWRKWVDDELVHSLSPNVYRTPAEALAAFQWFSQVGGWEDVFSTWERYLVVYFGAAVMWLLSKRLKKRHNLKDDVRQSLYDQCNFWMKALAKKGTPFIGGSSPNLADLAVFGALTAVEGCEAFQDARANTKIGVWFDAMKLAVKNREGSAIL
;
A
#
# COMPACT_ATOMS: atom_id res chain seq x y z
N MET A 1 9.15 -11.63 16.59
CA MET A 1 8.44 -12.05 15.40
C MET A 1 9.08 -11.30 14.23
N LYS A 2 9.96 -11.95 13.45
CA LYS A 2 10.67 -11.30 12.34
C LYS A 2 9.67 -11.10 11.20
N TYR A 3 9.35 -9.85 10.89
CA TYR A 3 8.54 -9.51 9.72
C TYR A 3 9.42 -9.64 8.47
N SER A 4 9.18 -10.67 7.65
CA SER A 4 9.68 -10.68 6.27
C SER A 4 8.94 -9.57 5.52
N LYS A 5 9.62 -8.48 5.21
CA LYS A 5 9.06 -7.26 4.58
C LYS A 5 9.13 -7.28 3.05
N TYR A 6 9.35 -8.44 2.43
CA TYR A 6 9.70 -8.46 1.02
C TYR A 6 8.60 -9.04 0.18
N LEU A 7 8.23 -8.29 -0.85
CA LEU A 7 7.30 -8.64 -1.91
C LEU A 7 6.15 -9.51 -1.36
N THR A 8 5.00 -8.93 -1.21
CA THR A 8 3.81 -9.64 -0.75
C THR A 8 3.46 -10.73 -1.78
N THR A 9 4.31 -11.76 -1.83
CA THR A 9 4.09 -12.96 -2.61
C THR A 9 3.61 -14.01 -1.64
N ILE A 10 2.40 -14.47 -1.81
CA ILE A 10 1.85 -15.59 -1.06
C ILE A 10 1.71 -16.76 -2.02
N TYR A 11 2.24 -17.91 -1.60
CA TYR A 11 2.05 -19.16 -2.33
C TYR A 11 0.84 -19.87 -1.76
N PHE A 12 -0.22 -19.98 -2.56
CA PHE A 12 -1.35 -20.81 -2.25
C PHE A 12 -1.21 -22.13 -3.02
N GLN A 13 -0.75 -23.17 -2.35
CA GLN A 13 -0.47 -24.50 -2.91
C GLN A 13 0.35 -24.48 -4.22
N VAL A 14 -0.21 -23.99 -5.33
CA VAL A 14 0.44 -23.93 -6.66
C VAL A 14 0.34 -22.53 -7.29
N ILE A 15 -0.42 -21.58 -6.68
CA ILE A 15 -0.66 -20.26 -7.27
C ILE A 15 0.23 -19.21 -6.58
N GLN A 16 1.09 -18.57 -7.35
CA GLN A 16 1.85 -17.41 -6.90
C GLN A 16 1.07 -16.12 -7.19
N VAL A 17 0.82 -15.33 -6.15
CA VAL A 17 0.14 -14.02 -6.26
C VAL A 17 1.07 -12.90 -5.83
N ASN A 18 1.28 -11.92 -6.69
CA ASN A 18 2.20 -10.80 -6.48
C ASN A 18 1.49 -9.44 -6.35
N ASP A 19 0.18 -9.39 -6.42
CA ASP A 19 -0.62 -8.16 -6.26
C ASP A 19 -1.17 -8.08 -4.83
N SER A 20 -0.73 -7.05 -4.08
CA SER A 20 -1.12 -6.88 -2.68
C SER A 20 -2.63 -6.63 -2.50
N SER A 21 -3.27 -5.93 -3.45
CA SER A 21 -4.71 -5.68 -3.40
C SER A 21 -5.52 -6.97 -3.60
N VAL A 22 -5.06 -7.87 -4.49
CA VAL A 22 -5.65 -9.21 -4.65
C VAL A 22 -5.45 -10.06 -3.40
N ILE A 23 -4.22 -10.10 -2.87
CA ILE A 23 -3.91 -10.86 -1.67
C ILE A 23 -4.81 -10.45 -0.50
N VAL A 24 -4.93 -9.14 -0.25
CA VAL A 24 -5.79 -8.60 0.81
C VAL A 24 -7.25 -8.94 0.55
N SER A 25 -7.75 -8.81 -0.69
CA SER A 25 -9.13 -9.13 -1.04
C SER A 25 -9.44 -10.60 -0.86
N ALA A 26 -8.55 -11.50 -1.31
CA ALA A 26 -8.72 -12.94 -1.20
C ALA A 26 -8.69 -13.42 0.25
N LEU A 27 -7.73 -12.96 1.04
CA LEU A 27 -7.63 -13.30 2.47
C LEU A 27 -8.82 -12.79 3.25
N TYR A 28 -9.27 -11.56 3.00
CA TYR A 28 -10.43 -11.00 3.65
C TYR A 28 -11.70 -11.81 3.30
N SER A 29 -11.89 -12.14 2.02
CA SER A 29 -13.00 -12.96 1.55
C SER A 29 -13.04 -14.33 2.24
N LEU A 30 -11.88 -14.97 2.36
CA LEU A 30 -11.74 -16.25 3.08
C LEU A 30 -12.06 -16.11 4.56
N LEU A 31 -11.57 -15.06 5.23
CA LEU A 31 -11.83 -14.84 6.66
C LEU A 31 -13.32 -14.63 6.96
N VAL A 32 -14.03 -13.95 6.05
CA VAL A 32 -15.48 -13.69 6.21
C VAL A 32 -16.32 -14.94 6.05
N ASP A 33 -15.95 -15.84 5.16
CA ASP A 33 -16.77 -17.00 4.77
C ASP A 33 -15.95 -18.30 4.71
N SER A 34 -15.11 -18.50 5.72
CA SER A 34 -14.17 -19.63 5.81
C SER A 34 -14.84 -21.02 5.80
N GLU A 35 -16.12 -21.10 6.19
CA GLU A 35 -16.86 -22.37 6.23
C GLU A 35 -17.34 -22.81 4.84
N ASN A 36 -17.57 -21.86 3.92
CA ASN A 36 -18.22 -22.13 2.63
C ASN A 36 -17.30 -21.86 1.43
N GLN A 37 -16.10 -21.33 1.65
CA GLN A 37 -15.20 -20.96 0.57
C GLN A 37 -13.82 -21.59 0.71
N GLU A 38 -13.33 -22.08 -0.41
CA GLU A 38 -11.96 -22.53 -0.58
C GLU A 38 -11.15 -21.42 -1.27
N LEU A 39 -9.93 -21.23 -0.84
CA LEU A 39 -9.08 -20.16 -1.35
C LEU A 39 -8.86 -20.23 -2.86
N ASP A 40 -8.71 -21.43 -3.42
CA ASP A 40 -8.55 -21.63 -4.86
C ASP A 40 -9.75 -21.11 -5.64
N LYS A 41 -10.98 -21.38 -5.16
CA LYS A 41 -12.21 -20.85 -5.76
C LYS A 41 -12.32 -19.33 -5.67
N ILE A 42 -11.85 -18.75 -4.56
CA ILE A 42 -11.76 -17.29 -4.40
C ILE A 42 -10.77 -16.74 -5.43
N MET A 43 -9.64 -17.39 -5.64
CA MET A 43 -8.60 -16.93 -6.57
C MET A 43 -9.06 -16.97 -8.03
N ASP A 44 -9.93 -17.91 -8.41
CA ASP A 44 -10.53 -17.95 -9.74
C ASP A 44 -11.37 -16.71 -10.07
N CYS A 45 -11.82 -15.98 -9.04
CA CYS A 45 -12.56 -14.72 -9.23
C CYS A 45 -11.67 -13.52 -9.59
N TYR A 46 -10.35 -13.68 -9.55
CA TYR A 46 -9.37 -12.64 -9.90
C TYR A 46 -8.54 -13.01 -11.14
N PRO A 47 -9.18 -13.20 -12.30
CA PRO A 47 -8.47 -13.62 -13.51
C PRO A 47 -7.51 -12.52 -14.00
N THR A 48 -6.37 -12.96 -14.48
CA THR A 48 -5.42 -12.09 -15.16
C THR A 48 -5.81 -11.99 -16.63
N ILE A 49 -6.03 -10.78 -17.11
CA ILE A 49 -6.29 -10.50 -18.52
C ILE A 49 -5.11 -9.77 -19.17
N LYS A 50 -4.89 -10.04 -20.42
CA LYS A 50 -3.95 -9.32 -21.28
C LYS A 50 -4.73 -8.53 -22.32
N TYR A 51 -4.36 -7.29 -22.52
CA TYR A 51 -4.95 -6.44 -23.53
C TYR A 51 -3.89 -5.52 -24.14
N VAL A 52 -4.17 -4.99 -25.31
CA VAL A 52 -3.27 -4.04 -25.97
C VAL A 52 -3.84 -2.64 -25.79
N ASP A 53 -3.04 -1.73 -25.25
CA ASP A 53 -3.35 -0.33 -25.07
C ASP A 53 -2.22 0.53 -25.66
N ASP A 54 -2.55 1.40 -26.60
CA ASP A 54 -1.60 2.20 -27.37
C ASP A 54 -0.45 1.38 -28.00
N GLY A 55 -0.75 0.17 -28.47
CA GLY A 55 0.22 -0.74 -29.09
C GLY A 55 1.16 -1.45 -28.11
N VAL A 56 0.93 -1.30 -26.80
CA VAL A 56 1.70 -1.98 -25.74
C VAL A 56 0.82 -3.04 -25.09
N GLU A 57 1.35 -4.28 -24.99
CA GLU A 57 0.68 -5.35 -24.24
C GLU A 57 0.69 -5.00 -22.74
N LYS A 58 -0.49 -4.90 -22.15
CA LYS A 58 -0.70 -4.68 -20.72
C LYS A 58 -1.34 -5.92 -20.10
N THR A 59 -1.00 -6.15 -18.86
CA THR A 59 -1.55 -7.24 -18.06
C THR A 59 -2.24 -6.63 -16.83
N GLU A 60 -3.47 -7.01 -16.57
CA GLU A 60 -4.25 -6.52 -15.43
C GLU A 60 -4.98 -7.67 -14.75
N ILE A 61 -5.07 -7.63 -13.42
CA ILE A 61 -5.88 -8.56 -12.65
C ILE A 61 -7.26 -7.93 -12.45
N GLN A 62 -8.28 -8.63 -12.95
CA GLN A 62 -9.66 -8.17 -12.79
C GLN A 62 -10.14 -8.34 -11.36
N ASN A 63 -11.15 -7.57 -10.99
CA ASN A 63 -11.85 -7.65 -9.70
C ASN A 63 -10.98 -7.41 -8.45
N LYS A 64 -9.74 -6.97 -8.56
CA LYS A 64 -8.77 -6.95 -7.47
C LYS A 64 -9.21 -6.22 -6.19
N TYR A 65 -10.19 -5.32 -6.27
CA TYR A 65 -10.77 -4.62 -5.10
C TYR A 65 -12.10 -5.21 -4.65
N PHE A 66 -12.64 -6.22 -5.34
CA PHE A 66 -13.88 -6.87 -4.95
C PHE A 66 -13.62 -7.95 -3.90
N LEU A 67 -14.56 -8.10 -3.00
CA LEU A 67 -14.52 -9.11 -1.96
C LEU A 67 -15.54 -10.19 -2.32
N MET A 68 -15.10 -11.44 -2.27
CA MET A 68 -15.90 -12.60 -2.68
C MET A 68 -16.41 -13.32 -1.44
N TYR A 69 -17.57 -12.92 -0.95
CA TYR A 69 -18.24 -13.53 0.19
C TYR A 69 -19.76 -13.45 0.02
N ASN A 70 -20.48 -14.26 0.82
CA ASN A 70 -21.93 -14.17 0.86
C ASN A 70 -22.35 -12.85 1.55
N GLU A 71 -23.08 -11.98 0.83
CA GLU A 71 -23.52 -10.67 1.34
C GLU A 71 -24.35 -10.78 2.63
N ALA A 72 -25.03 -11.90 2.87
CA ALA A 72 -25.79 -12.13 4.10
C ALA A 72 -24.90 -12.22 5.36
N LYS A 73 -23.60 -12.48 5.21
CA LYS A 73 -22.65 -12.58 6.33
C LYS A 73 -22.10 -11.24 6.79
N VAL A 74 -22.23 -10.19 5.99
CA VAL A 74 -21.65 -8.88 6.28
C VAL A 74 -22.70 -7.79 6.17
N GLN A 75 -23.03 -7.18 7.30
CA GLN A 75 -23.95 -6.04 7.36
C GLN A 75 -23.21 -4.75 7.03
N ARG A 76 -22.96 -4.50 5.73
CA ARG A 76 -22.34 -3.25 5.25
C ARG A 76 -23.23 -2.63 4.18
N SER A 77 -23.31 -1.29 4.18
CA SER A 77 -24.03 -0.57 3.12
C SER A 77 -23.31 -0.73 1.77
N LYS A 78 -24.06 -0.68 0.68
CA LYS A 78 -23.47 -0.69 -0.67
C LYS A 78 -22.59 0.53 -0.89
N GLU A 79 -22.94 1.66 -0.31
CA GLU A 79 -22.22 2.93 -0.36
C GLU A 79 -20.83 2.79 0.29
N ASP A 80 -20.74 2.17 1.47
CA ASP A 80 -19.46 1.93 2.16
C ASP A 80 -18.56 0.98 1.39
N ILE A 81 -19.13 -0.06 0.77
CA ILE A 81 -18.37 -1.00 -0.06
C ILE A 81 -17.80 -0.30 -1.29
N VAL A 82 -18.58 0.53 -1.97
CA VAL A 82 -18.15 1.30 -3.13
C VAL A 82 -17.09 2.35 -2.73
N GLU A 83 -17.28 3.02 -1.60
CA GLU A 83 -16.32 3.99 -1.07
C GLU A 83 -14.97 3.31 -0.76
N GLU A 84 -14.97 2.17 -0.07
CA GLU A 84 -13.76 1.40 0.23
C GLU A 84 -13.01 1.00 -1.04
N ARG A 85 -13.70 0.47 -2.07
CA ARG A 85 -13.09 0.10 -3.35
C ARG A 85 -12.46 1.31 -4.05
N ARG A 86 -13.16 2.44 -4.06
CA ARG A 86 -12.66 3.69 -4.66
C ARG A 86 -11.38 4.15 -3.98
N TRP A 87 -11.31 4.10 -2.66
CA TRP A 87 -10.12 4.50 -1.91
C TRP A 87 -8.95 3.52 -2.10
N ARG A 88 -9.20 2.22 -2.13
CA ARG A 88 -8.17 1.24 -2.42
C ARG A 88 -7.59 1.43 -3.82
N LYS A 89 -8.45 1.70 -4.81
CA LYS A 89 -8.01 2.03 -6.16
C LYS A 89 -7.19 3.33 -6.20
N TRP A 90 -7.60 4.36 -5.47
CA TRP A 90 -6.85 5.61 -5.37
C TRP A 90 -5.46 5.41 -4.75
N VAL A 91 -5.31 4.54 -3.77
CA VAL A 91 -3.99 4.20 -3.20
C VAL A 91 -3.06 3.67 -4.29
N ASP A 92 -3.53 2.72 -5.09
CA ASP A 92 -2.72 2.10 -6.15
C ASP A 92 -2.44 3.07 -7.32
N ASP A 93 -3.43 3.87 -7.72
CA ASP A 93 -3.33 4.75 -8.89
C ASP A 93 -2.58 6.06 -8.61
N GLU A 94 -2.67 6.59 -7.38
CA GLU A 94 -2.22 7.94 -7.06
C GLU A 94 -1.21 7.98 -5.91
N LEU A 95 -1.58 7.48 -4.71
CA LEU A 95 -0.76 7.64 -3.52
C LEU A 95 0.59 6.94 -3.68
N VAL A 96 0.61 5.67 -4.09
CA VAL A 96 1.84 4.88 -4.24
C VAL A 96 2.78 5.50 -5.26
N HIS A 97 2.23 6.08 -6.35
CA HIS A 97 3.04 6.73 -7.38
C HIS A 97 3.69 8.04 -6.92
N SER A 98 3.15 8.68 -5.90
CA SER A 98 3.77 9.85 -5.28
C SER A 98 4.95 9.50 -4.36
N LEU A 99 5.03 8.26 -3.84
CA LEU A 99 6.00 7.90 -2.80
C LEU A 99 7.44 7.84 -3.35
N SER A 100 7.70 7.04 -4.39
CA SER A 100 9.07 6.85 -4.89
C SER A 100 9.78 8.14 -5.31
N PRO A 101 9.14 9.08 -6.06
CA PRO A 101 9.77 10.35 -6.38
C PRO A 101 10.08 11.22 -5.15
N ASN A 102 9.34 11.04 -4.06
CA ASN A 102 9.56 11.73 -2.80
C ASN A 102 10.67 11.10 -1.95
N VAL A 103 10.68 9.77 -1.85
CA VAL A 103 11.68 9.02 -1.08
C VAL A 103 13.09 9.17 -1.66
N TYR A 104 13.18 9.24 -3.00
CA TYR A 104 14.45 9.32 -3.72
C TYR A 104 14.66 10.68 -4.40
N ARG A 105 14.17 11.77 -3.79
CA ARG A 105 14.20 13.14 -4.34
C ARG A 105 15.63 13.63 -4.58
N THR A 106 16.51 13.42 -3.62
CA THR A 106 17.93 13.79 -3.67
C THR A 106 18.82 12.56 -3.47
N PRO A 107 20.10 12.60 -3.88
CA PRO A 107 21.04 11.50 -3.59
C PRO A 107 21.16 11.17 -2.09
N ALA A 108 21.13 12.20 -1.24
CA ALA A 108 21.23 12.04 0.21
C ALA A 108 19.98 11.33 0.77
N GLU A 109 18.80 11.75 0.38
CA GLU A 109 17.54 11.11 0.79
C GLU A 109 17.45 9.68 0.28
N ALA A 110 17.86 9.42 -0.96
CA ALA A 110 17.90 8.07 -1.51
C ALA A 110 18.83 7.16 -0.70
N LEU A 111 20.02 7.64 -0.35
CA LEU A 111 20.96 6.89 0.47
C LEU A 111 20.40 6.63 1.88
N ALA A 112 19.86 7.65 2.54
CA ALA A 112 19.23 7.52 3.85
C ALA A 112 18.07 6.50 3.84
N ALA A 113 17.23 6.52 2.79
CA ALA A 113 16.16 5.56 2.61
C ALA A 113 16.67 4.12 2.50
N PHE A 114 17.71 3.88 1.69
CA PHE A 114 18.31 2.55 1.55
C PHE A 114 18.99 2.07 2.83
N GLN A 115 19.63 2.95 3.58
CA GLN A 115 20.18 2.64 4.90
C GLN A 115 19.07 2.23 5.88
N TRP A 116 17.98 2.99 5.92
CA TRP A 116 16.82 2.64 6.74
C TRP A 116 16.20 1.30 6.31
N PHE A 117 16.03 1.05 5.01
CA PHE A 117 15.54 -0.24 4.51
C PHE A 117 16.46 -1.40 4.91
N SER A 118 17.78 -1.19 4.85
CA SER A 118 18.76 -2.17 5.29
C SER A 118 18.59 -2.53 6.77
N GLN A 119 18.39 -1.52 7.63
CA GLN A 119 18.20 -1.72 9.07
C GLN A 119 16.88 -2.44 9.38
N VAL A 120 15.74 -1.90 8.90
CA VAL A 120 14.43 -2.49 9.23
C VAL A 120 14.21 -3.82 8.52
N GLY A 121 14.89 -4.06 7.42
CA GLY A 121 14.84 -5.29 6.66
C GLY A 121 15.74 -6.39 7.21
N GLY A 122 16.66 -6.08 8.14
CA GLY A 122 17.62 -7.05 8.64
C GLY A 122 18.55 -7.55 7.54
N TRP A 123 18.99 -6.66 6.63
CA TRP A 123 19.82 -7.06 5.49
C TRP A 123 21.18 -7.61 5.90
N GLU A 124 21.62 -7.33 7.11
CA GLU A 124 22.82 -7.91 7.70
C GLU A 124 22.73 -9.42 7.94
N ASP A 125 21.50 -9.92 8.12
CA ASP A 125 21.24 -11.37 8.28
C ASP A 125 21.17 -12.11 6.92
N VAL A 126 21.02 -11.36 5.81
CA VAL A 126 20.72 -11.92 4.46
C VAL A 126 21.88 -11.71 3.50
N PHE A 127 22.56 -10.56 3.57
CA PHE A 127 23.63 -10.18 2.67
C PHE A 127 24.97 -10.15 3.40
N SER A 128 26.03 -10.56 2.71
CA SER A 128 27.39 -10.28 3.19
C SER A 128 27.65 -8.77 3.22
N THR A 129 28.65 -8.35 4.01
CA THR A 129 28.93 -6.91 4.21
C THR A 129 29.12 -6.16 2.89
N TRP A 130 29.89 -6.72 1.95
CA TRP A 130 30.16 -6.05 0.66
C TRP A 130 28.91 -6.00 -0.24
N GLU A 131 28.08 -7.07 -0.27
CA GLU A 131 26.82 -7.10 -1.02
C GLU A 131 25.85 -6.06 -0.47
N ARG A 132 25.74 -5.95 0.85
CA ARG A 132 24.91 -4.94 1.49
C ARG A 132 25.34 -3.52 1.11
N TYR A 133 26.64 -3.22 1.14
CA TYR A 133 27.15 -1.93 0.68
C TYR A 133 26.83 -1.69 -0.79
N LEU A 134 27.03 -2.67 -1.64
CA LEU A 134 26.71 -2.56 -3.06
C LEU A 134 25.23 -2.26 -3.26
N VAL A 135 24.32 -3.01 -2.64
CA VAL A 135 22.87 -2.81 -2.75
C VAL A 135 22.48 -1.43 -2.23
N VAL A 136 23.01 -0.99 -1.09
CA VAL A 136 22.67 0.31 -0.49
C VAL A 136 23.13 1.46 -1.39
N TYR A 137 24.39 1.51 -1.79
CA TYR A 137 24.93 2.64 -2.55
C TYR A 137 24.50 2.63 -4.01
N PHE A 138 24.59 1.48 -4.67
CA PHE A 138 24.20 1.37 -6.08
C PHE A 138 22.67 1.47 -6.23
N GLY A 139 21.91 0.81 -5.35
CA GLY A 139 20.45 0.90 -5.33
C GLY A 139 19.97 2.32 -5.12
N ALA A 140 20.56 3.06 -4.17
CA ALA A 140 20.24 4.47 -3.93
C ALA A 140 20.50 5.33 -5.17
N ALA A 141 21.66 5.16 -5.83
CA ALA A 141 22.01 5.90 -7.04
C ALA A 141 21.01 5.61 -8.19
N VAL A 142 20.71 4.34 -8.43
CA VAL A 142 19.76 3.92 -9.47
C VAL A 142 18.36 4.49 -9.18
N MET A 143 17.87 4.36 -7.94
CA MET A 143 16.54 4.84 -7.59
C MET A 143 16.42 6.35 -7.61
N TRP A 144 17.47 7.08 -7.26
CA TRP A 144 17.53 8.52 -7.45
C TRP A 144 17.40 8.92 -8.92
N LEU A 145 18.09 8.25 -9.83
CA LEU A 145 17.96 8.50 -11.28
C LEU A 145 16.56 8.14 -11.81
N LEU A 146 16.03 7.01 -11.38
CA LEU A 146 14.68 6.56 -11.78
C LEU A 146 13.59 7.49 -11.25
N SER A 147 13.76 8.07 -10.05
CA SER A 147 12.77 8.97 -9.45
C SER A 147 12.48 10.19 -10.35
N LYS A 148 13.50 10.70 -11.04
CA LYS A 148 13.34 11.81 -12.01
C LYS A 148 12.46 11.42 -13.20
N ARG A 149 12.58 10.16 -13.68
CA ARG A 149 11.72 9.63 -14.74
C ARG A 149 10.30 9.38 -14.23
N LEU A 150 10.16 8.83 -13.02
CA LEU A 150 8.86 8.60 -12.39
C LEU A 150 8.10 9.90 -12.13
N LYS A 151 8.79 10.97 -11.67
CA LYS A 151 8.19 12.30 -11.53
C LYS A 151 7.51 12.76 -12.82
N LYS A 152 8.21 12.64 -13.97
CA LYS A 152 7.67 13.02 -15.27
C LYS A 152 6.52 12.11 -15.71
N ARG A 153 6.66 10.79 -15.50
CA ARG A 153 5.67 9.79 -15.90
C ARG A 153 4.33 9.99 -15.20
N HIS A 154 4.37 10.34 -13.91
CA HIS A 154 3.16 10.53 -13.09
C HIS A 154 2.73 11.99 -13.00
N ASN A 155 3.29 12.86 -13.84
CA ASN A 155 2.94 14.29 -13.92
C ASN A 155 2.90 14.99 -12.55
N LEU A 156 3.88 14.68 -11.69
CA LEU A 156 3.95 15.28 -10.37
C LEU A 156 4.42 16.73 -10.46
N LYS A 157 4.04 17.55 -9.49
CA LYS A 157 4.47 18.96 -9.37
C LYS A 157 5.98 19.09 -9.36
N ASP A 158 6.49 20.28 -9.69
CA ASP A 158 7.93 20.55 -9.65
C ASP A 158 8.49 20.33 -8.25
N ASP A 159 7.80 20.79 -7.23
CA ASP A 159 8.01 20.33 -5.87
C ASP A 159 7.23 19.03 -5.62
N VAL A 160 7.96 17.91 -5.64
CA VAL A 160 7.36 16.58 -5.41
C VAL A 160 6.82 16.43 -3.99
N ARG A 161 7.40 17.16 -2.99
CA ARG A 161 6.89 17.19 -1.61
C ARG A 161 5.47 17.73 -1.55
N GLN A 162 5.19 18.80 -2.31
CA GLN A 162 3.86 19.35 -2.38
C GLN A 162 2.86 18.34 -2.95
N SER A 163 3.27 17.52 -3.93
CA SER A 163 2.42 16.45 -4.45
C SER A 163 2.07 15.43 -3.36
N LEU A 164 3.04 15.03 -2.53
CA LEU A 164 2.78 14.12 -1.40
C LEU A 164 1.86 14.75 -0.35
N TYR A 165 2.10 16.03 -0.02
CA TYR A 165 1.23 16.76 0.94
C TYR A 165 -0.19 16.88 0.43
N ASP A 166 -0.39 17.09 -0.88
CA ASP A 166 -1.72 17.14 -1.47
C ASP A 166 -2.45 15.80 -1.35
N GLN A 167 -1.77 14.68 -1.59
CA GLN A 167 -2.35 13.34 -1.39
C GLN A 167 -2.70 13.09 0.08
N CYS A 168 -1.81 13.42 1.01
CA CYS A 168 -2.08 13.32 2.45
C CYS A 168 -3.28 14.20 2.85
N ASN A 169 -3.32 15.44 2.37
CA ASN A 169 -4.41 16.36 2.67
C ASN A 169 -5.74 15.93 2.02
N PHE A 170 -5.69 15.31 0.84
CA PHE A 170 -6.88 14.76 0.18
C PHE A 170 -7.51 13.66 1.03
N TRP A 171 -6.69 12.74 1.55
CA TRP A 171 -7.13 11.70 2.49
C TRP A 171 -7.72 12.31 3.78
N MET A 172 -7.01 13.25 4.40
CA MET A 172 -7.46 13.89 5.64
C MET A 172 -8.75 14.68 5.46
N LYS A 173 -8.98 15.31 4.30
CA LYS A 173 -10.25 15.98 3.96
C LYS A 173 -11.41 14.99 3.85
N ALA A 174 -11.16 13.80 3.30
CA ALA A 174 -12.18 12.76 3.21
C ALA A 174 -12.63 12.30 4.61
N LEU A 175 -11.68 12.03 5.50
CA LEU A 175 -11.95 11.69 6.90
C LEU A 175 -12.74 12.80 7.62
N ALA A 176 -12.30 14.04 7.45
CA ALA A 176 -13.00 15.19 8.04
C ALA A 176 -14.43 15.33 7.52
N LYS A 177 -14.67 15.08 6.23
CA LYS A 177 -16.00 15.08 5.62
C LYS A 177 -16.89 13.97 6.17
N LYS A 178 -16.31 12.79 6.41
CA LYS A 178 -17.03 11.64 6.96
C LYS A 178 -17.33 11.84 8.46
N GLY A 179 -16.50 12.63 9.16
CA GLY A 179 -16.66 12.92 10.58
C GLY A 179 -16.29 11.75 11.50
N THR A 180 -15.49 10.80 10.99
CA THR A 180 -15.07 9.60 11.73
C THR A 180 -13.54 9.50 11.76
N PRO A 181 -12.94 8.77 12.74
CA PRO A 181 -11.50 8.61 12.81
C PRO A 181 -10.91 7.82 11.63
N PHE A 182 -11.71 6.95 11.02
CA PHE A 182 -11.32 6.11 9.88
C PHE A 182 -12.37 6.18 8.76
N ILE A 183 -11.98 5.84 7.55
CA ILE A 183 -12.95 5.67 6.44
C ILE A 183 -13.90 4.50 6.75
N GLY A 184 -13.45 3.50 7.48
CA GLY A 184 -14.32 2.43 8.00
C GLY A 184 -15.30 2.86 9.09
N GLY A 185 -15.24 4.10 9.57
CA GLY A 185 -16.08 4.59 10.66
C GLY A 185 -15.35 4.65 12.00
N SER A 186 -15.87 3.99 13.03
CA SER A 186 -15.22 3.88 14.35
C SER A 186 -14.02 2.93 14.34
N SER A 187 -13.97 1.99 13.39
CA SER A 187 -12.89 1.03 13.19
C SER A 187 -12.34 1.11 11.76
N PRO A 188 -11.04 0.82 11.55
CA PRO A 188 -10.44 0.80 10.23
C PRO A 188 -11.08 -0.25 9.31
N ASN A 189 -11.18 0.08 8.01
CA ASN A 189 -11.52 -0.88 6.96
C ASN A 189 -10.31 -1.14 6.04
N LEU A 190 -10.52 -1.85 4.92
CA LEU A 190 -9.45 -2.17 3.98
C LEU A 190 -8.88 -0.94 3.25
N ALA A 191 -9.64 0.16 3.12
CA ALA A 191 -9.12 1.41 2.57
C ALA A 191 -8.14 2.07 3.52
N ASP A 192 -8.48 2.14 4.82
CA ASP A 192 -7.56 2.63 5.86
C ASP A 192 -6.29 1.77 5.90
N LEU A 193 -6.45 0.45 5.82
CA LEU A 193 -5.31 -0.47 5.83
C LEU A 193 -4.41 -0.30 4.60
N ALA A 194 -4.97 -0.04 3.42
CA ALA A 194 -4.21 0.19 2.20
C ALA A 194 -3.36 1.47 2.29
N VAL A 195 -3.96 2.60 2.72
CA VAL A 195 -3.23 3.86 2.95
C VAL A 195 -2.16 3.69 4.02
N PHE A 196 -2.49 3.05 5.12
CA PHE A 196 -1.56 2.79 6.22
C PHE A 196 -0.38 1.94 5.76
N GLY A 197 -0.63 0.86 5.02
CA GLY A 197 0.41 -0.01 4.47
C GLY A 197 1.37 0.72 3.53
N ALA A 198 0.83 1.55 2.62
CA ALA A 198 1.62 2.37 1.71
C ALA A 198 2.54 3.35 2.45
N LEU A 199 2.01 4.05 3.47
CA LEU A 199 2.78 5.02 4.25
C LEU A 199 3.77 4.35 5.22
N THR A 200 3.44 3.18 5.77
CA THR A 200 4.35 2.40 6.62
C THR A 200 5.60 1.97 5.87
N ALA A 201 5.49 1.68 4.57
CA ALA A 201 6.63 1.30 3.73
C ALA A 201 7.71 2.40 3.66
N VAL A 202 7.36 3.64 3.96
CA VAL A 202 8.26 4.81 3.90
C VAL A 202 8.35 5.56 5.24
N GLU A 203 7.91 4.94 6.33
CA GLU A 203 7.79 5.58 7.64
C GLU A 203 9.11 6.21 8.13
N GLY A 204 10.24 5.57 7.92
CA GLY A 204 11.55 6.08 8.33
C GLY A 204 12.22 6.99 7.31
N CYS A 205 11.58 7.27 6.18
CA CYS A 205 12.13 8.16 5.16
C CYS A 205 11.80 9.63 5.48
N GLU A 206 12.72 10.55 5.11
CA GLU A 206 12.54 11.99 5.26
C GLU A 206 11.22 12.48 4.64
N ALA A 207 10.84 11.90 3.50
CA ALA A 207 9.59 12.18 2.82
C ALA A 207 8.36 12.06 3.73
N PHE A 208 8.26 11.02 4.53
CA PHE A 208 7.15 10.82 5.43
C PHE A 208 7.25 11.69 6.69
N GLN A 209 8.46 11.94 7.19
CA GLN A 209 8.65 12.85 8.31
C GLN A 209 8.22 14.29 7.94
N ASP A 210 8.57 14.74 6.74
CA ASP A 210 8.11 16.02 6.21
C ASP A 210 6.57 16.05 6.06
N ALA A 211 5.96 14.97 5.54
CA ALA A 211 4.51 14.88 5.44
C ALA A 211 3.82 14.96 6.81
N ARG A 212 4.39 14.30 7.83
CA ARG A 212 3.90 14.41 9.23
C ARG A 212 4.00 15.82 9.79
N ALA A 213 5.08 16.53 9.49
CA ALA A 213 5.33 17.89 9.98
C ALA A 213 4.43 18.93 9.29
N ASN A 214 4.09 18.74 8.01
CA ASN A 214 3.39 19.72 7.18
C ASN A 214 1.92 19.38 6.90
N THR A 215 1.43 18.23 7.36
CA THR A 215 0.03 17.82 7.21
C THR A 215 -0.49 17.17 8.49
N LYS A 216 -1.80 16.89 8.54
CA LYS A 216 -2.42 16.19 9.67
C LYS A 216 -2.32 14.66 9.57
N ILE A 217 -1.63 14.11 8.58
CA ILE A 217 -1.56 12.67 8.33
C ILE A 217 -0.98 11.90 9.52
N GLY A 218 -0.06 12.50 10.28
CA GLY A 218 0.58 11.89 11.43
C GLY A 218 -0.40 11.45 12.51
N VAL A 219 -1.40 12.27 12.80
CA VAL A 219 -2.42 11.96 13.83
C VAL A 219 -3.22 10.71 13.44
N TRP A 220 -3.67 10.65 12.20
CA TRP A 220 -4.38 9.48 11.70
C TRP A 220 -3.47 8.24 11.61
N PHE A 221 -2.23 8.42 11.16
CA PHE A 221 -1.27 7.32 11.06
C PHE A 221 -0.96 6.69 12.42
N ASP A 222 -0.82 7.50 13.48
CA ASP A 222 -0.60 7.02 14.84
C ASP A 222 -1.83 6.30 15.39
N ALA A 223 -3.04 6.79 15.07
CA ALA A 223 -4.29 6.10 15.40
C ALA A 223 -4.37 4.73 14.71
N MET A 224 -3.98 4.66 13.43
CA MET A 224 -3.89 3.38 12.69
C MET A 224 -2.87 2.42 13.32
N LYS A 225 -1.69 2.91 13.73
CA LYS A 225 -0.69 2.08 14.44
C LYS A 225 -1.27 1.45 15.72
N LEU A 226 -2.04 2.25 16.48
CA LEU A 226 -2.69 1.77 17.69
C LEU A 226 -3.77 0.73 17.36
N ALA A 227 -4.63 1.00 16.39
CA ALA A 227 -5.68 0.08 15.96
C ALA A 227 -5.10 -1.27 15.48
N VAL A 228 -4.05 -1.24 14.67
CA VAL A 228 -3.36 -2.46 14.22
C VAL A 228 -2.72 -3.21 15.39
N LYS A 229 -2.09 -2.50 16.34
CA LYS A 229 -1.50 -3.11 17.54
C LYS A 229 -2.55 -3.79 18.40
N ASN A 230 -3.71 -3.17 18.55
CA ASN A 230 -4.84 -3.67 19.34
C ASN A 230 -5.71 -4.68 18.57
N ARG A 231 -5.41 -4.92 17.28
CA ARG A 231 -6.22 -5.76 16.39
C ARG A 231 -7.65 -5.24 16.23
N GLU A 232 -7.82 -3.92 16.26
CA GLU A 232 -9.09 -3.23 16.05
C GLU A 232 -9.34 -3.14 14.53
N GLY A 233 -10.08 -4.09 14.00
CA GLY A 233 -10.63 -4.00 12.66
C GLY A 233 -12.15 -4.00 12.75
N SER A 234 -12.85 -3.68 11.66
CA SER A 234 -14.27 -4.01 11.55
C SER A 234 -14.35 -5.54 11.58
N ALA A 235 -14.46 -6.07 12.79
CA ALA A 235 -14.47 -7.51 13.01
C ALA A 235 -15.68 -8.08 12.30
N ILE A 236 -15.39 -8.98 11.39
CA ILE A 236 -16.36 -9.87 10.79
C ILE A 236 -16.18 -11.18 11.55
N LEU A 237 -16.63 -11.20 12.77
CA LEU A 237 -16.77 -12.40 13.58
C LEU A 237 -18.07 -12.27 14.39
#